data_f7b5269a86e8c265cbd1d3545517261a
#
_entry.id   f7b5269a86e8c265cbd1d3545517261a
#
_cell.length_a   1.000
_cell.length_b   1.000
_cell.length_c   1.000
_cell.angle_alpha   90.00
_cell.angle_beta   90.00
_cell.angle_gamma   90.00
#
_symmetry.space_group_name_H-M   'P 1'
#
loop_
_entity.id
_entity.type
_entity.pdbx_description
1 polymer ?
#
loop_
_entity_poly.entity_id
_entity_poly.type
_entity_poly.pdbx_seq_one_letter_code
_entity_poly.pdbx_strand_id
1 'polypeptide(L)'
;MRVLSIVHEHDAGPGVFADVAHERAEEVVEWIPARQAPPAAEGFEAALVFGGAMHVDQDDGHGWLPAEKQLLRSLLGLGTPALGVCLGAQLLAEVAGGGARRMTRPEIGWTLVELTGEAATDPLLGPLPARFEGFQWHSYEASPPDGALSLARSDACLQAFSLTGAPWWGIQFHAEVTSETIAGWIAGYRSDEDAVRANVNWDAVLLETNQKIARWNTRGIGICRRFLDHAASLLVAEAQA
;
A
#
# COMPACT_ATOMS: atom_id res chain seq x y z
N MET A 1 -1.36 -20.37 -5.78
CA MET A 1 -1.74 -19.31 -4.81
C MET A 1 -2.81 -18.43 -5.45
N ARG A 2 -3.87 -18.12 -4.72
CA ARG A 2 -4.96 -17.23 -5.12
C ARG A 2 -4.84 -15.89 -4.40
N VAL A 3 -4.70 -14.80 -5.13
CA VAL A 3 -4.42 -13.46 -4.59
C VAL A 3 -5.64 -12.56 -4.76
N LEU A 4 -6.05 -11.89 -3.68
CA LEU A 4 -7.06 -10.83 -3.71
C LEU A 4 -6.37 -9.48 -4.01
N SER A 5 -6.85 -8.77 -5.03
CA SER A 5 -6.41 -7.42 -5.40
C SER A 5 -7.56 -6.45 -5.14
N ILE A 6 -7.48 -5.63 -4.09
CA ILE A 6 -8.51 -4.64 -3.75
C ILE A 6 -8.15 -3.31 -4.39
N VAL A 7 -8.97 -2.87 -5.33
CA VAL A 7 -8.77 -1.65 -6.13
C VAL A 7 -9.92 -0.69 -5.89
N HIS A 8 -9.66 0.46 -5.29
CA HIS A 8 -10.70 1.41 -4.92
C HIS A 8 -11.16 2.28 -6.10
N GLU A 9 -10.21 2.65 -6.96
CA GLU A 9 -10.44 3.52 -8.11
C GLU A 9 -9.67 3.03 -9.32
N HIS A 10 -10.23 3.31 -10.49
CA HIS A 10 -9.68 2.87 -11.78
C HIS A 10 -8.22 3.32 -12.02
N ASP A 11 -7.85 4.50 -11.51
CA ASP A 11 -6.53 5.11 -11.68
C ASP A 11 -5.60 4.89 -10.48
N ALA A 12 -6.05 4.17 -9.45
CA ALA A 12 -5.29 3.76 -8.27
C ALA A 12 -5.14 2.23 -8.19
N GLY A 13 -4.87 1.60 -9.32
CA GLY A 13 -4.74 0.14 -9.45
C GLY A 13 -3.33 -0.38 -9.17
N PRO A 14 -3.11 -1.66 -9.46
CA PRO A 14 -1.90 -2.39 -9.05
C PRO A 14 -0.60 -1.93 -9.75
N GLY A 15 -0.67 -1.13 -10.81
CA GLY A 15 0.53 -0.63 -11.51
C GLY A 15 1.53 -1.75 -11.81
N VAL A 16 2.81 -1.53 -11.46
CA VAL A 16 3.87 -2.54 -11.67
C VAL A 16 3.71 -3.80 -10.82
N PHE A 17 2.81 -3.83 -9.84
CA PHE A 17 2.52 -5.03 -9.06
C PHE A 17 1.66 -6.02 -9.83
N ALA A 18 0.89 -5.57 -10.85
CA ALA A 18 0.02 -6.44 -11.64
C ALA A 18 0.78 -7.59 -12.29
N ASP A 19 1.88 -7.28 -12.99
CA ASP A 19 2.68 -8.30 -13.68
C ASP A 19 3.27 -9.30 -12.69
N VAL A 20 3.75 -8.83 -11.53
CA VAL A 20 4.29 -9.69 -10.49
C VAL A 20 3.21 -10.60 -9.90
N ALA A 21 2.01 -10.06 -9.65
CA ALA A 21 0.90 -10.83 -9.13
C ALA A 21 0.49 -11.94 -10.12
N HIS A 22 0.37 -11.63 -11.41
CA HIS A 22 0.05 -12.63 -12.44
C HIS A 22 1.18 -13.65 -12.68
N GLU A 23 2.44 -13.28 -12.44
CA GLU A 23 3.58 -14.21 -12.51
C GLU A 23 3.57 -15.21 -11.34
N ARG A 24 3.16 -14.77 -10.13
CA ARG A 24 3.29 -15.52 -8.88
C ARG A 24 2.02 -16.24 -8.43
N ALA A 25 0.86 -15.76 -8.87
CA ALA A 25 -0.43 -16.33 -8.51
C ALA A 25 -0.98 -17.23 -9.61
N GLU A 26 -1.71 -18.28 -9.22
CA GLU A 26 -2.52 -19.08 -10.14
C GLU A 26 -3.79 -18.31 -10.55
N GLU A 27 -4.31 -17.49 -9.64
CA GLU A 27 -5.48 -16.66 -9.86
C GLU A 27 -5.31 -15.31 -9.12
N VAL A 28 -5.55 -14.22 -9.82
CA VAL A 28 -5.69 -12.88 -9.23
C VAL A 28 -7.15 -12.47 -9.35
N VAL A 29 -7.80 -12.30 -8.21
CA VAL A 29 -9.19 -11.83 -8.14
C VAL A 29 -9.18 -10.33 -7.82
N GLU A 30 -9.55 -9.50 -8.79
CA GLU A 30 -9.74 -8.08 -8.57
C GLU A 30 -11.12 -7.84 -7.97
N TRP A 31 -11.15 -7.12 -6.85
CA TRP A 31 -12.37 -6.64 -6.23
C TRP A 31 -12.38 -5.11 -6.18
N ILE A 32 -13.47 -4.54 -6.71
CA ILE A 32 -13.72 -3.10 -6.71
C ILE A 32 -14.86 -2.82 -5.74
N PRO A 33 -14.59 -2.37 -4.49
CA PRO A 33 -15.59 -2.23 -3.43
C PRO A 33 -16.82 -1.41 -3.81
N ALA A 34 -16.62 -0.31 -4.55
CA ALA A 34 -17.71 0.56 -4.99
C ALA A 34 -18.66 -0.07 -6.03
N ARG A 35 -18.29 -1.21 -6.62
CA ARG A 35 -19.04 -1.84 -7.74
C ARG A 35 -19.51 -3.24 -7.46
N GLN A 36 -18.93 -3.92 -6.48
CA GLN A 36 -19.13 -5.35 -6.26
C GLN A 36 -19.36 -5.62 -4.77
N ALA A 37 -20.15 -6.63 -4.47
CA ALA A 37 -20.21 -7.15 -3.11
C ALA A 37 -18.84 -7.74 -2.71
N PRO A 38 -18.48 -7.69 -1.41
CA PRO A 38 -17.23 -8.27 -0.96
C PRO A 38 -17.20 -9.78 -1.22
N PRO A 39 -16.06 -10.32 -1.68
CA PRO A 39 -15.89 -11.76 -1.79
C PRO A 39 -15.83 -12.40 -0.39
N ALA A 40 -16.03 -13.72 -0.30
CA ALA A 40 -15.70 -14.47 0.90
C ALA A 40 -14.18 -14.38 1.16
N ALA A 41 -13.80 -14.25 2.43
CA ALA A 41 -12.38 -14.12 2.80
C ALA A 41 -11.61 -15.43 2.62
N GLU A 42 -12.33 -16.55 2.73
CA GLU A 42 -11.76 -17.89 2.64
C GLU A 42 -11.24 -18.20 1.24
N GLY A 43 -10.11 -18.87 1.17
CA GLY A 43 -9.50 -19.31 -0.09
C GLY A 43 -8.63 -18.27 -0.77
N PHE A 44 -8.40 -17.11 -0.14
CA PHE A 44 -7.31 -16.23 -0.53
C PHE A 44 -6.07 -16.52 0.32
N GLU A 45 -4.95 -16.59 -0.34
CA GLU A 45 -3.66 -16.93 0.26
C GLU A 45 -2.73 -15.70 0.35
N ALA A 46 -3.12 -14.59 -0.27
CA ALA A 46 -2.53 -13.28 -0.09
C ALA A 46 -3.52 -12.18 -0.50
N ALA A 47 -3.35 -10.96 0.03
CA ALA A 47 -4.11 -9.79 -0.35
C ALA A 47 -3.19 -8.59 -0.65
N LEU A 48 -3.47 -7.88 -1.74
CA LEU A 48 -2.90 -6.58 -2.09
C LEU A 48 -4.03 -5.54 -1.98
N VAL A 49 -3.83 -4.52 -1.14
CA VAL A 49 -4.84 -3.48 -0.87
C VAL A 49 -4.27 -2.14 -1.32
N PHE A 50 -4.84 -1.57 -2.38
CA PHE A 50 -4.26 -0.39 -3.01
C PHE A 50 -4.75 0.94 -2.42
N GLY A 51 -4.27 2.04 -2.99
CA GLY A 51 -4.65 3.39 -2.64
C GLY A 51 -6.04 3.79 -3.14
N GLY A 52 -6.42 5.03 -2.85
CA GLY A 52 -7.65 5.65 -3.32
C GLY A 52 -7.73 7.10 -2.83
N ALA A 53 -8.58 7.90 -3.44
CA ALA A 53 -8.76 9.31 -3.09
C ALA A 53 -9.58 9.52 -1.81
N MET A 54 -10.31 8.48 -1.34
CA MET A 54 -11.06 8.54 -0.09
C MET A 54 -10.15 8.37 1.13
N HIS A 55 -10.68 8.70 2.29
CA HIS A 55 -10.00 8.52 3.57
C HIS A 55 -10.63 7.40 4.39
N VAL A 56 -9.83 6.82 5.26
CA VAL A 56 -10.21 5.67 6.08
C VAL A 56 -11.40 5.95 7.01
N ASP A 57 -11.65 7.20 7.38
CA ASP A 57 -12.72 7.66 8.26
C ASP A 57 -13.99 8.14 7.54
N GLN A 58 -14.09 7.93 6.21
CA GLN A 58 -15.22 8.38 5.39
C GLN A 58 -16.30 7.31 5.19
N ASP A 59 -16.62 6.53 6.22
CA ASP A 59 -17.63 5.47 6.16
C ASP A 59 -19.02 6.00 5.72
N ASP A 60 -19.39 7.21 6.16
CA ASP A 60 -20.66 7.85 5.77
C ASP A 60 -20.69 8.25 4.29
N GLY A 61 -19.54 8.57 3.70
CA GLY A 61 -19.41 8.95 2.29
C GLY A 61 -19.27 7.77 1.34
N HIS A 62 -18.77 6.64 1.85
CA HIS A 62 -18.43 5.44 1.08
C HIS A 62 -19.05 4.20 1.73
N GLY A 63 -20.33 3.94 1.44
CA GLY A 63 -21.11 2.86 2.09
C GLY A 63 -20.53 1.44 1.91
N TRP A 64 -19.54 1.25 1.03
CA TRP A 64 -18.80 0.00 0.87
C TRP A 64 -17.60 -0.12 1.84
N LEU A 65 -17.10 0.98 2.40
CA LEU A 65 -15.90 1.00 3.25
C LEU A 65 -16.06 0.15 4.53
N PRO A 66 -17.21 0.17 5.25
CA PRO A 66 -17.44 -0.76 6.37
C PRO A 66 -17.36 -2.24 5.97
N ALA A 67 -17.87 -2.60 4.78
CA ALA A 67 -17.83 -3.98 4.29
C ALA A 67 -16.39 -4.42 3.94
N GLU A 68 -15.59 -3.52 3.39
CA GLU A 68 -14.16 -3.77 3.15
C GLU A 68 -13.40 -3.97 4.46
N LYS A 69 -13.59 -3.08 5.44
CA LYS A 69 -12.99 -3.24 6.77
C LYS A 69 -13.37 -4.57 7.42
N GLN A 70 -14.61 -5.04 7.20
CA GLN A 70 -15.04 -6.34 7.68
C GLN A 70 -14.34 -7.49 6.94
N LEU A 71 -14.19 -7.41 5.63
CA LEU A 71 -13.41 -8.39 4.85
C LEU A 71 -11.95 -8.45 5.33
N LEU A 72 -11.31 -7.29 5.52
CA LEU A 72 -9.94 -7.21 6.02
C LEU A 72 -9.82 -7.83 7.43
N ARG A 73 -10.80 -7.60 8.34
CA ARG A 73 -10.82 -8.27 9.65
C ARG A 73 -10.91 -9.79 9.51
N SER A 74 -11.69 -10.28 8.55
CA SER A 74 -11.80 -11.72 8.28
C SER A 74 -10.46 -12.28 7.76
N LEU A 75 -9.79 -11.61 6.83
CA LEU A 75 -8.47 -11.98 6.33
C LEU A 75 -7.42 -11.99 7.45
N LEU A 76 -7.46 -10.99 8.36
CA LEU A 76 -6.58 -10.94 9.54
C LEU A 76 -6.82 -12.14 10.45
N GLY A 77 -8.08 -12.45 10.72
CA GLY A 77 -8.47 -13.61 11.56
C GLY A 77 -8.07 -14.95 10.97
N LEU A 78 -7.99 -15.04 9.64
CA LEU A 78 -7.52 -16.23 8.91
C LEU A 78 -5.99 -16.29 8.82
N GLY A 79 -5.28 -15.24 9.22
CA GLY A 79 -3.82 -15.17 9.05
C GLY A 79 -3.37 -14.94 7.61
N THR A 80 -4.27 -14.55 6.71
CA THR A 80 -3.94 -14.30 5.30
C THR A 80 -2.94 -13.15 5.17
N PRO A 81 -1.77 -13.35 4.54
CA PRO A 81 -0.80 -12.29 4.32
C PRO A 81 -1.39 -11.10 3.55
N ALA A 82 -1.09 -9.87 3.97
CA ALA A 82 -1.56 -8.67 3.29
C ALA A 82 -0.49 -7.59 3.16
N LEU A 83 -0.49 -6.91 2.00
CA LEU A 83 0.31 -5.71 1.74
C LEU A 83 -0.64 -4.57 1.35
N GLY A 84 -0.68 -3.54 2.20
CA GLY A 84 -1.43 -2.31 1.96
C GLY A 84 -0.54 -1.19 1.43
N VAL A 85 -1.05 -0.44 0.45
CA VAL A 85 -0.40 0.74 -0.13
C VAL A 85 -1.27 1.96 0.13
N CYS A 86 -0.72 3.02 0.68
CA CYS A 86 -1.37 4.31 0.95
C CYS A 86 -2.66 4.12 1.77
N LEU A 87 -3.86 4.34 1.21
CA LEU A 87 -5.14 4.05 1.87
C LEU A 87 -5.19 2.59 2.36
N GLY A 88 -4.70 1.64 1.57
CA GLY A 88 -4.61 0.24 1.99
C GLY A 88 -3.79 0.05 3.26
N ALA A 89 -2.66 0.73 3.41
CA ALA A 89 -1.86 0.69 4.64
C ALA A 89 -2.63 1.26 5.84
N GLN A 90 -3.39 2.34 5.63
CA GLN A 90 -4.21 2.97 6.66
C GLN A 90 -5.37 2.06 7.10
N LEU A 91 -6.02 1.38 6.15
CA LEU A 91 -7.07 0.39 6.43
C LEU A 91 -6.53 -0.80 7.20
N LEU A 92 -5.36 -1.34 6.81
CA LEU A 92 -4.72 -2.42 7.57
C LEU A 92 -4.38 -2.00 9.00
N ALA A 93 -3.88 -0.79 9.19
CA ALA A 93 -3.58 -0.26 10.53
C ALA A 93 -4.84 -0.15 11.39
N GLU A 94 -5.94 0.41 10.85
CA GLU A 94 -7.21 0.57 11.57
C GLU A 94 -7.83 -0.78 11.93
N VAL A 95 -7.88 -1.70 10.98
CA VAL A 95 -8.48 -3.04 11.19
C VAL A 95 -7.70 -3.83 12.23
N ALA A 96 -6.39 -3.62 12.33
CA ALA A 96 -5.54 -4.24 13.34
C ALA A 96 -5.64 -3.60 14.73
N GLY A 97 -6.49 -2.59 14.93
CA GLY A 97 -6.69 -1.91 16.22
C GLY A 97 -5.88 -0.63 16.40
N GLY A 98 -5.23 -0.17 15.36
CA GLY A 98 -4.63 1.16 15.27
C GLY A 98 -5.59 2.18 14.65
N GLY A 99 -5.12 2.94 13.65
CA GLY A 99 -5.93 3.93 12.94
C GLY A 99 -5.16 4.66 11.85
N ALA A 100 -5.74 5.77 11.41
CA ALA A 100 -5.04 6.75 10.59
C ALA A 100 -5.43 8.17 11.04
N ARG A 101 -4.61 9.13 10.69
CA ARG A 101 -4.87 10.53 11.04
C ARG A 101 -4.49 11.47 9.91
N ARG A 102 -5.22 12.59 9.81
CA ARG A 102 -4.91 13.64 8.86
C ARG A 102 -3.60 14.32 9.24
N MET A 103 -2.72 14.50 8.26
CA MET A 103 -1.44 15.17 8.42
C MET A 103 -1.61 16.69 8.41
N THR A 104 -0.72 17.40 9.11
CA THR A 104 -0.66 18.86 9.07
C THR A 104 -0.36 19.36 7.66
N ARG A 105 0.51 18.65 6.93
CA ARG A 105 0.87 18.96 5.54
C ARG A 105 0.87 17.66 4.73
N PRO A 106 0.20 17.62 3.57
CA PRO A 106 0.27 16.47 2.66
C PRO A 106 1.68 16.25 2.14
N GLU A 107 2.03 15.00 1.86
CA GLU A 107 3.21 14.65 1.07
C GLU A 107 2.78 14.30 -0.34
N ILE A 108 3.26 15.04 -1.34
CA ILE A 108 2.97 14.82 -2.76
C ILE A 108 4.26 15.02 -3.55
N GLY A 109 4.62 14.03 -4.38
CA GLY A 109 5.84 14.01 -5.18
C GLY A 109 6.92 13.09 -4.63
N TRP A 110 8.16 13.33 -4.99
CA TRP A 110 9.30 12.50 -4.61
C TRP A 110 9.89 12.99 -3.29
N THR A 111 9.85 12.15 -2.25
CA THR A 111 10.39 12.48 -0.94
C THR A 111 11.39 11.44 -0.45
N LEU A 112 12.31 11.87 0.40
CA LEU A 112 13.26 10.97 1.03
C LEU A 112 12.57 10.10 2.07
N VAL A 113 12.80 8.79 1.96
CA VAL A 113 12.37 7.76 2.91
C VAL A 113 13.62 7.12 3.52
N GLU A 114 13.62 6.95 4.82
CA GLU A 114 14.69 6.33 5.57
C GLU A 114 14.19 5.05 6.23
N LEU A 115 14.89 3.94 6.00
CA LEU A 115 14.63 2.70 6.72
C LEU A 115 15.10 2.81 8.17
N THR A 116 14.33 2.22 9.08
CA THR A 116 14.70 2.08 10.48
C THR A 116 15.65 0.90 10.70
N GLY A 117 16.19 0.78 11.89
CA GLY A 117 16.97 -0.41 12.29
C GLY A 117 16.16 -1.70 12.25
N GLU A 118 14.85 -1.63 12.51
CA GLU A 118 13.91 -2.77 12.49
C GLU A 118 13.73 -3.33 11.07
N ALA A 119 13.84 -2.48 10.05
CA ALA A 119 13.74 -2.91 8.66
C ALA A 119 14.91 -3.81 8.21
N ALA A 120 16.05 -3.80 8.89
CA ALA A 120 17.24 -4.54 8.47
C ALA A 120 17.01 -6.06 8.32
N THR A 121 16.07 -6.62 9.11
CA THR A 121 15.70 -8.04 9.07
C THR A 121 14.31 -8.26 8.45
N ASP A 122 13.64 -7.20 7.98
CA ASP A 122 12.33 -7.31 7.35
C ASP A 122 12.43 -7.98 5.98
N PRO A 123 11.62 -9.01 5.69
CA PRO A 123 11.71 -9.76 4.44
C PRO A 123 11.37 -8.93 3.20
N LEU A 124 10.55 -7.89 3.34
CA LEU A 124 10.11 -7.07 2.21
C LEU A 124 11.03 -5.86 1.99
N LEU A 125 11.32 -5.11 3.05
CA LEU A 125 12.01 -3.83 2.94
C LEU A 125 13.50 -3.90 3.24
N GLY A 126 13.98 -4.90 4.00
CA GLY A 126 15.40 -5.04 4.33
C GLY A 126 16.37 -5.00 3.14
N PRO A 127 16.03 -5.59 1.97
CA PRO A 127 16.87 -5.49 0.78
C PRO A 127 16.91 -4.12 0.10
N LEU A 128 16.12 -3.14 0.54
CA LEU A 128 16.16 -1.78 -0.02
C LEU A 128 17.37 -1.00 0.53
N PRO A 129 17.83 0.05 -0.18
CA PRO A 129 18.81 0.98 0.38
C PRO A 129 18.29 1.62 1.67
N ALA A 130 19.16 1.88 2.65
CA ALA A 130 18.80 2.51 3.92
C ALA A 130 18.10 3.87 3.73
N ARG A 131 18.37 4.55 2.61
CA ARG A 131 17.74 5.79 2.19
C ARG A 131 17.37 5.70 0.71
N PHE A 132 16.16 6.13 0.38
CA PHE A 132 15.71 6.20 -1.00
C PHE A 132 14.64 7.28 -1.18
N GLU A 133 14.49 7.78 -2.38
CA GLU A 133 13.36 8.61 -2.73
C GLU A 133 12.20 7.71 -3.16
N GLY A 134 11.03 7.93 -2.53
CA GLY A 134 9.76 7.27 -2.84
C GLY A 134 8.73 8.26 -3.34
N PHE A 135 7.80 7.81 -4.18
CA PHE A 135 6.70 8.64 -4.66
C PHE A 135 5.57 8.67 -3.63
N GLN A 136 5.10 9.87 -3.31
CA GLN A 136 4.06 10.13 -2.32
C GLN A 136 2.87 10.82 -2.97
N TRP A 137 1.66 10.49 -2.49
CA TRP A 137 0.45 11.23 -2.76
C TRP A 137 -0.56 10.94 -1.65
N HIS A 138 -0.40 11.61 -0.50
CA HIS A 138 -1.27 11.37 0.63
C HIS A 138 -1.36 12.56 1.58
N SER A 139 -2.50 12.69 2.25
CA SER A 139 -2.80 13.69 3.29
C SER A 139 -3.11 13.05 4.64
N TYR A 140 -3.18 11.73 4.70
CA TYR A 140 -3.30 10.93 5.93
C TYR A 140 -2.08 10.04 6.10
N GLU A 141 -1.77 9.72 7.34
CA GLU A 141 -0.75 8.74 7.72
C GLU A 141 -1.34 7.60 8.52
N ALA A 142 -0.81 6.40 8.34
CA ALA A 142 -1.18 5.26 9.16
C ALA A 142 -0.64 5.43 10.60
N SER A 143 -1.44 5.00 11.57
CA SER A 143 -1.08 4.87 12.97
C SER A 143 -1.29 3.41 13.39
N PRO A 144 -0.31 2.52 13.12
CA PRO A 144 -0.47 1.10 13.43
C PRO A 144 -0.63 0.87 14.93
N PRO A 145 -1.17 -0.29 15.35
CA PRO A 145 -1.37 -0.62 16.77
C PRO A 145 -0.04 -0.73 17.51
N ASP A 146 -0.12 -0.64 18.84
CA ASP A 146 1.02 -0.85 19.72
C ASP A 146 1.68 -2.21 19.45
N GLY A 147 3.00 -2.22 19.40
CA GLY A 147 3.80 -3.42 19.13
C GLY A 147 4.04 -3.69 17.63
N ALA A 148 3.44 -2.94 16.71
CA ALA A 148 3.84 -2.99 15.31
C ALA A 148 5.27 -2.47 15.11
N LEU A 149 6.01 -3.05 14.16
CA LEU A 149 7.36 -2.62 13.82
C LEU A 149 7.30 -1.42 12.87
N SER A 150 8.04 -0.37 13.19
CA SER A 150 8.20 0.80 12.34
C SER A 150 9.35 0.56 11.38
N LEU A 151 9.09 0.36 10.09
CA LEU A 151 10.10 -0.06 9.11
C LEU A 151 10.72 1.10 8.33
N ALA A 152 9.97 2.18 8.08
CA ALA A 152 10.47 3.32 7.33
C ALA A 152 9.79 4.61 7.78
N ARG A 153 10.49 5.76 7.62
CA ARG A 153 9.99 7.09 7.94
C ARG A 153 10.42 8.10 6.88
N SER A 154 9.60 9.14 6.70
CA SER A 154 10.02 10.43 6.15
C SER A 154 10.15 11.47 7.27
N ASP A 155 10.52 12.69 6.93
CA ASP A 155 10.48 13.81 7.88
C ASP A 155 9.05 14.12 8.36
N ALA A 156 8.04 13.73 7.58
CA ALA A 156 6.64 14.06 7.85
C ALA A 156 5.93 12.97 8.63
N CYS A 157 6.15 11.68 8.32
CA CYS A 157 5.35 10.60 8.89
C CYS A 157 6.01 9.21 8.84
N LEU A 158 5.31 8.23 9.41
CA LEU A 158 5.59 6.81 9.22
C LEU A 158 5.33 6.41 7.75
N GLN A 159 6.32 5.80 7.12
CA GLN A 159 6.27 5.42 5.72
C GLN A 159 6.07 3.92 5.50
N ALA A 160 6.40 3.10 6.48
CA ALA A 160 6.12 1.67 6.42
C ALA A 160 6.11 1.04 7.81
N PHE A 161 5.28 0.01 7.95
CA PHE A 161 5.19 -0.81 9.17
C PHE A 161 4.92 -2.28 8.82
N SER A 162 5.17 -3.16 9.78
CA SER A 162 4.64 -4.53 9.78
C SER A 162 4.00 -4.87 11.13
N LEU A 163 3.00 -5.75 11.13
CA LEU A 163 2.39 -6.21 12.35
C LEU A 163 3.21 -7.34 12.98
N THR A 164 3.37 -7.31 14.29
CA THR A 164 3.86 -8.47 15.04
C THR A 164 2.74 -9.48 15.21
N GLY A 165 2.99 -10.74 14.84
CA GLY A 165 1.99 -11.81 14.98
C GLY A 165 1.00 -11.96 13.83
N ALA A 166 1.10 -11.14 12.80
CA ALA A 166 0.37 -11.31 11.55
C ALA A 166 1.25 -10.93 10.35
N PRO A 167 1.19 -11.64 9.22
CA PRO A 167 2.01 -11.35 8.04
C PRO A 167 1.44 -10.16 7.25
N TRP A 168 1.33 -9.01 7.90
CA TRP A 168 0.73 -7.80 7.37
C TRP A 168 1.73 -6.65 7.33
N TRP A 169 1.83 -6.01 6.15
CA TRP A 169 2.66 -4.84 5.89
C TRP A 169 1.84 -3.68 5.35
N GLY A 170 2.13 -2.49 5.83
CA GLY A 170 1.63 -1.25 5.25
C GLY A 170 2.77 -0.39 4.74
N ILE A 171 2.66 0.11 3.53
CA ILE A 171 3.55 1.12 2.95
C ILE A 171 2.74 2.35 2.57
N GLN A 172 3.17 3.53 3.01
CA GLN A 172 2.47 4.79 2.74
C GLN A 172 2.84 5.35 1.36
N PHE A 173 4.07 5.13 0.93
CA PHE A 173 4.54 5.50 -0.40
C PHE A 173 3.98 4.59 -1.49
N HIS A 174 3.86 5.12 -2.71
CA HIS A 174 3.35 4.40 -3.86
C HIS A 174 4.46 3.68 -4.63
N ALA A 175 4.71 2.43 -4.27
CA ALA A 175 5.72 1.59 -4.94
C ALA A 175 5.22 0.96 -6.25
N GLU A 176 3.92 0.98 -6.46
CA GLU A 176 3.22 0.37 -7.61
C GLU A 176 3.12 1.28 -8.82
N VAL A 177 3.22 2.62 -8.65
CA VAL A 177 2.91 3.60 -9.71
C VAL A 177 3.83 3.53 -10.92
N THR A 178 3.26 3.86 -12.07
CA THR A 178 3.97 4.08 -13.33
C THR A 178 4.07 5.57 -13.67
N SER A 179 4.82 5.92 -14.70
CA SER A 179 4.85 7.30 -15.22
C SER A 179 3.47 7.76 -15.69
N GLU A 180 2.70 6.87 -16.30
CA GLU A 180 1.33 7.13 -16.77
C GLU A 180 0.39 7.38 -15.61
N THR A 181 0.48 6.58 -14.54
CA THR A 181 -0.30 6.76 -13.30
C THR A 181 -0.04 8.14 -12.70
N ILE A 182 1.24 8.51 -12.52
CA ILE A 182 1.63 9.81 -11.95
C ILE A 182 1.14 10.96 -12.82
N ALA A 183 1.31 10.89 -14.14
CA ALA A 183 0.83 11.91 -15.07
C ALA A 183 -0.70 12.04 -15.04
N GLY A 184 -1.42 10.91 -14.95
CA GLY A 184 -2.88 10.87 -14.80
C GLY A 184 -3.34 11.55 -13.52
N TRP A 185 -2.71 11.25 -12.39
CA TRP A 185 -3.02 11.89 -11.10
C TRP A 185 -2.76 13.40 -11.11
N ILE A 186 -1.64 13.83 -11.68
CA ILE A 186 -1.37 15.27 -11.84
C ILE A 186 -2.45 15.94 -12.69
N ALA A 187 -2.87 15.31 -13.80
CA ALA A 187 -3.91 15.87 -14.66
C ALA A 187 -5.28 15.92 -13.97
N GLY A 188 -5.64 14.89 -13.19
CA GLY A 188 -6.93 14.78 -12.52
C GLY A 188 -7.03 15.57 -11.21
N TYR A 189 -5.98 15.54 -10.38
CA TYR A 189 -6.07 15.94 -8.96
C TYR A 189 -5.20 17.13 -8.55
N ARG A 190 -4.44 17.74 -9.46
CA ARG A 190 -3.56 18.90 -9.14
C ARG A 190 -4.28 20.09 -8.54
N SER A 191 -5.59 20.20 -8.70
CA SER A 191 -6.43 21.29 -8.22
C SER A 191 -7.17 20.94 -6.94
N ASP A 192 -7.03 19.74 -6.42
CA ASP A 192 -7.67 19.31 -5.19
C ASP A 192 -7.10 20.08 -3.98
N GLU A 193 -7.91 20.18 -2.93
CA GLU A 193 -7.55 20.96 -1.74
C GLU A 193 -6.18 20.55 -1.17
N ASP A 194 -5.91 19.26 -1.08
CA ASP A 194 -4.67 18.74 -0.51
C ASP A 194 -3.46 19.03 -1.42
N ALA A 195 -3.64 18.93 -2.74
CA ALA A 195 -2.61 19.27 -3.71
C ALA A 195 -2.27 20.78 -3.69
N VAL A 196 -3.30 21.62 -3.60
CA VAL A 196 -3.13 23.10 -3.45
C VAL A 196 -2.44 23.42 -2.13
N ARG A 197 -2.85 22.79 -1.03
CA ARG A 197 -2.26 22.99 0.30
C ARG A 197 -0.80 22.52 0.37
N ALA A 198 -0.43 21.47 -0.35
CA ALA A 198 0.93 20.99 -0.47
C ALA A 198 1.84 21.98 -1.25
N ASN A 199 1.25 22.87 -2.07
CA ASN A 199 1.95 23.84 -2.91
C ASN A 199 3.01 23.19 -3.81
N VAL A 200 2.60 22.17 -4.56
CA VAL A 200 3.50 21.30 -5.35
C VAL A 200 3.98 22.03 -6.63
N ASN A 201 5.25 21.90 -6.92
CA ASN A 201 5.79 22.25 -8.24
C ASN A 201 5.62 21.06 -9.20
N TRP A 202 4.56 21.06 -9.98
CA TRP A 202 4.20 19.93 -10.87
C TRP A 202 5.23 19.67 -11.98
N ASP A 203 5.85 20.73 -12.52
CA ASP A 203 6.90 20.57 -13.53
C ASP A 203 8.13 19.88 -12.94
N ALA A 204 8.48 20.19 -11.71
CA ALA A 204 9.54 19.50 -10.99
C ALA A 204 9.18 18.03 -10.74
N VAL A 205 7.94 17.72 -10.30
CA VAL A 205 7.48 16.34 -10.09
C VAL A 205 7.56 15.52 -11.38
N LEU A 206 7.12 16.07 -12.51
CA LEU A 206 7.20 15.40 -13.81
C LEU A 206 8.64 15.16 -14.26
N LEU A 207 9.51 16.14 -14.09
CA LEU A 207 10.93 16.03 -14.42
C LEU A 207 11.61 14.95 -13.58
N GLU A 208 11.38 14.96 -12.28
CA GLU A 208 11.88 13.96 -11.34
C GLU A 208 11.35 12.58 -11.64
N THR A 209 10.06 12.47 -12.00
CA THR A 209 9.45 11.20 -12.40
C THR A 209 10.18 10.60 -13.58
N ASN A 210 10.44 11.38 -14.64
CA ASN A 210 11.19 10.89 -15.81
C ASN A 210 12.59 10.38 -15.47
N GLN A 211 13.22 10.95 -14.44
CA GLN A 211 14.57 10.56 -14.01
C GLN A 211 14.58 9.34 -13.07
N LYS A 212 13.52 9.16 -12.28
CA LYS A 212 13.51 8.24 -11.14
C LYS A 212 12.67 6.97 -11.37
N ILE A 213 11.63 7.06 -12.22
CA ILE A 213 10.59 6.04 -12.31
C ILE A 213 11.10 4.64 -12.65
N ALA A 214 12.05 4.52 -13.56
CA ALA A 214 12.59 3.20 -13.96
C ALA A 214 13.24 2.47 -12.77
N ARG A 215 14.03 3.19 -11.97
CA ARG A 215 14.64 2.65 -10.76
C ARG A 215 13.60 2.36 -9.68
N TRP A 216 12.60 3.23 -9.56
CA TRP A 216 11.51 3.09 -8.62
C TRP A 216 10.67 1.85 -8.93
N ASN A 217 10.29 1.65 -10.18
CA ASN A 217 9.55 0.46 -10.62
C ASN A 217 10.33 -0.84 -10.33
N THR A 218 11.66 -0.85 -10.53
CA THR A 218 12.48 -2.00 -10.13
C THR A 218 12.37 -2.31 -8.63
N ARG A 219 12.31 -1.28 -7.78
CA ARG A 219 12.11 -1.45 -6.32
C ARG A 219 10.71 -1.94 -6.00
N GLY A 220 9.68 -1.35 -6.61
CA GLY A 220 8.29 -1.75 -6.44
C GLY A 220 8.07 -3.21 -6.83
N ILE A 221 8.54 -3.62 -8.01
CA ILE A 221 8.53 -5.02 -8.46
C ILE A 221 9.20 -5.91 -7.42
N GLY A 222 10.35 -5.49 -6.89
CA GLY A 222 11.07 -6.23 -5.85
C GLY A 222 10.29 -6.37 -4.54
N ILE A 223 9.59 -5.32 -4.08
CA ILE A 223 8.75 -5.35 -2.89
C ILE A 223 7.60 -6.35 -3.08
N CYS A 224 6.84 -6.21 -4.17
CA CYS A 224 5.70 -7.08 -4.47
C CYS A 224 6.14 -8.54 -4.61
N ARG A 225 7.26 -8.81 -5.31
CA ARG A 225 7.79 -10.17 -5.46
C ARG A 225 8.15 -10.79 -4.12
N ARG A 226 8.88 -10.08 -3.26
CA ARG A 226 9.22 -10.59 -1.93
C ARG A 226 8.00 -10.82 -1.06
N PHE A 227 6.99 -9.97 -1.14
CA PHE A 227 5.72 -10.16 -0.44
C PHE A 227 5.05 -11.48 -0.87
N LEU A 228 4.87 -11.69 -2.18
CA LEU A 228 4.22 -12.89 -2.69
C LEU A 228 5.05 -14.16 -2.47
N ASP A 229 6.38 -14.08 -2.58
CA ASP A 229 7.28 -15.19 -2.25
C ASP A 229 7.20 -15.53 -0.75
N HIS A 230 7.12 -14.52 0.12
CA HIS A 230 6.92 -14.73 1.56
C HIS A 230 5.56 -15.38 1.85
N ALA A 231 4.48 -14.90 1.25
CA ALA A 231 3.15 -15.50 1.38
C ALA A 231 3.16 -16.98 0.94
N ALA A 232 3.76 -17.27 -0.20
CA ALA A 232 3.89 -18.66 -0.67
C ALA A 232 4.69 -19.56 0.29
N SER A 233 5.73 -19.01 0.96
CA SER A 233 6.52 -19.76 1.93
C SER A 233 5.73 -20.16 3.18
N LEU A 234 4.79 -19.32 3.61
CA LEU A 234 3.91 -19.62 4.75
C LEU A 234 2.98 -20.79 4.45
N LEU A 235 2.42 -20.87 3.23
CA LEU A 235 1.56 -21.98 2.81
C LEU A 235 2.31 -23.33 2.84
N VAL A 236 3.58 -23.32 2.42
CA VAL A 236 4.40 -24.54 2.46
C VAL A 236 4.67 -24.97 3.90
N ALA A 237 4.91 -24.02 4.80
CA ALA A 237 5.14 -24.31 6.21
C ALA A 237 3.89 -24.90 6.90
N GLU A 238 2.69 -24.34 6.61
CA GLU A 238 1.42 -24.85 7.13
C GLU A 238 1.10 -26.27 6.61
N ALA A 239 1.41 -26.57 5.35
CA ALA A 239 1.17 -27.90 4.77
C ALA A 239 2.09 -28.98 5.36
N GLN A 240 3.16 -28.61 6.06
CA GLN A 240 4.14 -29.52 6.69
C GLN A 240 3.96 -29.65 8.21
N ALA A 241 3.08 -28.86 8.83
CA ALA A 241 2.80 -28.86 10.27
C ALA A 241 1.61 -29.77 10.63
#